data_15699078764859badd9fc7b9177fec10
#
_entry.id   15699078764859badd9fc7b9177fec10
#
_cell.length_a   1.000
_cell.length_b   1.000
_cell.length_c   1.000
_cell.angle_alpha   90.00
_cell.angle_beta   90.00
_cell.angle_gamma   90.00
#
_symmetry.space_group_name_H-M   'P 1'
#
loop_
_entity.id
_entity.type
_entity.pdbx_description
1 polymer ?
#
loop_
_entity_poly.entity_id
_entity_poly.type
_entity_poly.pdbx_seq_one_letter_code
_entity_poly.pdbx_strand_id
1 'polypeptide(L)'
;MVYIGIDPGAKGSMCLISNGKVLFKDFDLKDYSSTLKAFLDTNDTELMVAIEKVHAMPGQGVSSSFSFGQRLGELEGMLTALQIPYELVAPKDWQKACGIPAKSHKKGIASVIQKLYPTAELYGNKGGLRDGRSDALGLAHFIRLKYGR
;
A
#
# COMPACT_ATOMS: atom_id res chain seq x y z
N MET A 1 -11.67 -12.69 1.90
CA MET A 1 -11.32 -11.30 1.48
C MET A 1 -9.81 -11.09 1.55
N VAL A 2 -9.25 -10.40 0.58
CA VAL A 2 -7.84 -9.96 0.57
C VAL A 2 -7.81 -8.44 0.75
N TYR A 3 -7.03 -7.98 1.71
CA TYR A 3 -6.85 -6.56 2.01
C TYR A 3 -5.55 -6.08 1.40
N ILE A 4 -5.60 -4.99 0.65
CA ILE A 4 -4.50 -4.55 -0.17
C ILE A 4 -4.19 -3.09 0.14
N GLY A 5 -2.90 -2.79 0.36
CA GLY A 5 -2.40 -1.43 0.49
C GLY A 5 -1.41 -1.12 -0.62
N ILE A 6 -1.47 0.07 -1.19
CA ILE A 6 -0.55 0.50 -2.26
C ILE A 6 0.03 1.86 -1.92
N ASP A 7 1.34 1.92 -1.82
CA ASP A 7 2.10 3.17 -1.85
C ASP A 7 2.44 3.50 -3.30
N PRO A 8 1.92 4.61 -3.86
CA PRO A 8 2.12 4.97 -5.26
C PRO A 8 3.45 5.67 -5.57
N GLY A 9 4.36 5.78 -4.61
CA GLY A 9 5.68 6.38 -4.81
C GLY A 9 6.56 5.62 -5.82
N ALA A 10 7.65 6.25 -6.27
CA ALA A 10 8.59 5.64 -7.22
C ALA A 10 9.25 4.37 -6.66
N LYS A 11 9.44 4.31 -5.36
CA LYS A 11 9.91 3.14 -4.61
C LYS A 11 8.77 2.49 -3.82
N GLY A 12 7.55 2.63 -4.33
CA GLY A 12 6.36 2.12 -3.70
C GLY A 12 6.25 0.60 -3.76
N SER A 13 5.28 0.11 -3.02
CA SER A 13 4.97 -1.32 -2.96
C SER A 13 3.47 -1.54 -2.92
N MET A 14 3.07 -2.72 -3.33
CA MET A 14 1.75 -3.27 -3.02
C MET A 14 1.92 -4.34 -1.94
N CYS A 15 1.11 -4.25 -0.91
CA CYS A 15 1.03 -5.25 0.16
C CYS A 15 -0.34 -5.93 0.13
N LEU A 16 -0.35 -7.25 0.20
CA LEU A 16 -1.56 -8.04 0.29
C LEU A 16 -1.58 -8.79 1.63
N ILE A 17 -2.69 -8.70 2.34
CA ILE A 17 -2.96 -9.51 3.55
C ILE A 17 -4.07 -10.50 3.21
N SER A 18 -3.75 -11.79 3.25
CA SER A 18 -4.67 -12.87 2.98
C SER A 18 -4.45 -14.01 3.97
N ASN A 19 -5.50 -14.44 4.67
CA ASN A 19 -5.43 -15.54 5.64
C ASN A 19 -4.26 -15.43 6.62
N GLY A 20 -4.01 -14.21 7.13
CA GLY A 20 -2.93 -13.93 8.07
C GLY A 20 -1.52 -13.86 7.46
N LYS A 21 -1.39 -14.11 6.17
CA LYS A 21 -0.13 -14.00 5.44
C LYS A 21 0.02 -12.64 4.79
N VAL A 22 1.25 -12.14 4.75
CA VAL A 22 1.62 -10.87 4.13
C VAL A 22 2.48 -11.16 2.90
N LEU A 23 2.12 -10.55 1.77
CA LEU A 23 2.88 -10.61 0.54
C LEU A 23 3.19 -9.19 0.07
N PHE A 24 4.43 -8.93 -0.32
CA PHE A 24 4.85 -7.67 -0.93
C PHE A 24 5.19 -7.83 -2.40
N LYS A 25 4.87 -6.80 -3.17
CA LYS A 25 5.30 -6.62 -4.56
C LYS A 25 5.88 -5.23 -4.71
N ASP A 26 7.08 -5.12 -5.27
CA ASP A 26 7.65 -3.83 -5.64
C ASP A 26 6.88 -3.23 -6.82
N PHE A 27 6.92 -1.90 -6.98
CA PHE A 27 6.11 -1.22 -8.00
C PHE A 27 6.42 -1.75 -9.40
N ASP A 28 5.46 -2.44 -9.95
CA ASP A 28 5.41 -2.91 -11.33
C ASP A 28 3.93 -3.08 -11.70
N LEU A 29 3.43 -2.22 -12.57
CA LEU A 29 2.00 -2.17 -12.89
C LEU A 29 1.50 -3.47 -13.52
N LYS A 30 2.30 -4.10 -14.37
CA LYS A 30 1.96 -5.39 -15.00
C LYS A 30 1.91 -6.52 -13.98
N ASP A 31 2.89 -6.57 -13.08
CA ASP A 31 2.91 -7.56 -11.99
C ASP A 31 1.74 -7.36 -11.03
N TYR A 32 1.43 -6.10 -10.68
CA TYR A 32 0.25 -5.77 -9.88
C TYR A 32 -1.03 -6.28 -10.55
N SER A 33 -1.23 -5.95 -11.82
CA SER A 33 -2.40 -6.37 -12.60
C SER A 33 -2.54 -7.89 -12.65
N SER A 34 -1.45 -8.61 -12.97
CA SER A 34 -1.44 -10.07 -13.02
C SER A 34 -1.75 -10.71 -11.69
N THR A 35 -1.18 -10.17 -10.60
CA THR A 35 -1.40 -10.65 -9.23
C THR A 35 -2.87 -10.46 -8.82
N LEU A 36 -3.42 -9.27 -9.03
CA LEU A 36 -4.82 -8.96 -8.69
C LEU A 36 -5.79 -9.82 -9.50
N LYS A 37 -5.53 -9.97 -10.79
CA LYS A 37 -6.35 -10.81 -11.66
C LYS A 37 -6.33 -12.27 -11.22
N ALA A 38 -5.19 -12.81 -10.83
CA ALA A 38 -5.10 -14.17 -10.30
C ALA A 38 -5.98 -14.39 -9.06
N PHE A 39 -6.08 -13.39 -8.18
CA PHE A 39 -7.00 -13.46 -7.03
C PHE A 39 -8.46 -13.38 -7.46
N LEU A 40 -8.79 -12.53 -8.45
CA LEU A 40 -10.17 -12.42 -8.96
C LEU A 40 -10.65 -13.69 -9.66
N ASP A 41 -9.73 -14.42 -10.30
CA ASP A 41 -10.03 -15.67 -11.00
C ASP A 41 -10.26 -16.84 -10.01
N THR A 42 -9.97 -16.66 -8.72
CA THR A 42 -10.32 -17.63 -7.69
C THR A 42 -11.75 -17.38 -7.22
N ASN A 43 -12.59 -18.42 -7.23
CA ASN A 43 -13.98 -18.31 -6.78
C ASN A 43 -14.06 -17.79 -5.34
N ASP A 44 -14.97 -16.85 -5.10
CA ASP A 44 -15.29 -16.27 -3.80
C ASP A 44 -14.20 -15.38 -3.15
N THR A 45 -13.24 -14.87 -3.93
CA THR A 45 -12.26 -13.92 -3.38
C THR A 45 -12.69 -12.49 -3.62
N GLU A 46 -13.01 -11.79 -2.55
CA GLU A 46 -13.25 -10.34 -2.57
C GLU A 46 -11.94 -9.60 -2.29
N LEU A 47 -11.70 -8.54 -3.05
CA LEU A 47 -10.53 -7.66 -2.89
C LEU A 47 -10.98 -6.28 -2.42
N MET A 48 -10.25 -5.68 -1.50
CA MET A 48 -10.44 -4.29 -1.07
C MET A 48 -9.10 -3.59 -0.98
N VAL A 49 -8.98 -2.42 -1.62
CA VAL A 49 -7.70 -1.71 -1.79
C VAL A 49 -7.73 -0.35 -1.11
N ALA A 50 -6.65 -0.01 -0.40
CA ALA A 50 -6.31 1.35 -0.01
C ALA A 50 -5.10 1.83 -0.78
N ILE A 51 -5.21 2.98 -1.43
CA ILE A 51 -4.07 3.69 -2.03
C ILE A 51 -3.79 4.93 -1.19
N GLU A 52 -2.53 5.21 -0.88
CA GLU A 52 -2.19 6.43 -0.16
C GLU A 52 -2.59 7.66 -0.97
N LYS A 53 -3.37 8.52 -0.35
CA LYS A 53 -3.74 9.82 -0.92
C LYS A 53 -2.61 10.80 -0.69
N VAL A 54 -1.93 11.19 -1.75
CA VAL A 54 -0.85 12.17 -1.71
C VAL A 54 -1.14 13.33 -2.65
N HIS A 55 -0.60 14.48 -2.30
CA HIS A 55 -0.75 15.71 -3.07
C HIS A 55 0.61 16.17 -3.57
N ALA A 56 0.61 16.95 -4.65
CA ALA A 56 1.79 17.70 -5.03
C ALA A 56 2.15 18.65 -3.87
N MET A 57 3.42 18.64 -3.45
CA MET A 57 3.90 19.47 -2.36
C MET A 57 4.50 20.77 -2.91
N PRO A 58 4.33 21.91 -2.21
CA PRO A 58 5.07 23.12 -2.54
C PRO A 58 6.57 22.84 -2.57
N GLY A 59 7.25 23.30 -3.61
CA GLY A 59 8.69 23.06 -3.82
C GLY A 59 9.01 21.69 -4.46
N GLN A 60 8.06 20.83 -4.70
CA GLN A 60 8.24 19.61 -5.49
C GLN A 60 8.47 19.99 -6.96
N GLY A 61 9.44 19.35 -7.62
CA GLY A 61 9.71 19.59 -9.05
C GLY A 61 8.54 19.20 -9.93
N VAL A 62 8.34 19.93 -11.03
CA VAL A 62 7.27 19.68 -12.01
C VAL A 62 7.32 18.25 -12.54
N SER A 63 8.50 17.77 -12.93
CA SER A 63 8.72 16.41 -13.44
C SER A 63 8.34 15.35 -12.40
N SER A 64 8.73 15.56 -11.15
CA SER A 64 8.41 14.66 -10.03
C SER A 64 6.90 14.60 -9.76
N SER A 65 6.23 15.76 -9.75
CA SER A 65 4.77 15.84 -9.57
C SER A 65 4.02 15.15 -10.70
N PHE A 66 4.48 15.36 -11.94
CA PHE A 66 3.88 14.72 -13.12
C PHE A 66 4.00 13.20 -13.07
N SER A 67 5.20 12.68 -12.80
CA SER A 67 5.45 11.23 -12.69
C SER A 67 4.64 10.59 -11.57
N PHE A 68 4.51 11.28 -10.44
CA PHE A 68 3.69 10.83 -9.32
C PHE A 68 2.21 10.75 -9.71
N GLY A 69 1.67 11.81 -10.31
CA GLY A 69 0.28 11.84 -10.79
C GLY A 69 0.00 10.77 -11.84
N GLN A 70 0.97 10.50 -12.72
CA GLN A 70 0.87 9.43 -13.72
C GLN A 70 0.75 8.05 -13.04
N ARG A 71 1.61 7.73 -12.08
CA ARG A 71 1.54 6.45 -11.35
C ARG A 71 0.22 6.27 -10.62
N LEU A 72 -0.25 7.32 -9.93
CA LEU A 72 -1.54 7.28 -9.25
C LEU A 72 -2.68 7.04 -10.23
N GLY A 73 -2.71 7.75 -11.35
CA GLY A 73 -3.72 7.57 -12.41
C GLY A 73 -3.70 6.18 -13.02
N GLU A 74 -2.51 5.61 -13.25
CA GLU A 74 -2.35 4.24 -13.74
C GLU A 74 -2.91 3.20 -12.76
N LEU A 75 -2.66 3.38 -11.46
CA LEU A 75 -3.20 2.51 -10.41
C LEU A 75 -4.72 2.59 -10.33
N GLU A 76 -5.28 3.78 -10.29
CA GLU A 76 -6.73 3.98 -10.26
C GLU A 76 -7.40 3.43 -11.53
N GLY A 77 -6.81 3.66 -12.69
CA GLY A 77 -7.30 3.12 -13.97
C GLY A 77 -7.28 1.60 -14.00
N MET A 78 -6.21 0.98 -13.51
CA MET A 78 -6.09 -0.48 -13.41
C MET A 78 -7.19 -1.06 -12.50
N LEU A 79 -7.35 -0.51 -11.31
CA LEU A 79 -8.36 -0.99 -10.35
C LEU A 79 -9.77 -0.81 -10.88
N THR A 80 -10.04 0.33 -11.55
CA THR A 80 -11.33 0.61 -12.18
C THR A 80 -11.62 -0.40 -13.30
N ALA A 81 -10.65 -0.67 -14.16
CA ALA A 81 -10.79 -1.63 -15.26
C ALA A 81 -11.01 -3.07 -14.76
N LEU A 82 -10.37 -3.44 -13.66
CA LEU A 82 -10.55 -4.75 -13.01
C LEU A 82 -11.79 -4.80 -12.10
N GLN A 83 -12.53 -3.70 -11.97
CA GLN A 83 -13.70 -3.57 -11.10
C GLN A 83 -13.41 -3.91 -9.63
N ILE A 84 -12.22 -3.58 -9.17
CA ILE A 84 -11.80 -3.75 -7.77
C ILE A 84 -12.11 -2.47 -7.00
N PRO A 85 -12.88 -2.54 -5.90
CA PRO A 85 -13.16 -1.37 -5.07
C PRO A 85 -11.90 -0.88 -4.37
N TYR A 86 -11.72 0.44 -4.32
CA TYR A 86 -10.60 1.05 -3.64
C TYR A 86 -10.96 2.37 -2.98
N GLU A 87 -10.15 2.77 -2.02
CA GLU A 87 -10.24 4.07 -1.35
C GLU A 87 -8.88 4.78 -1.41
N LEU A 88 -8.92 6.11 -1.54
CA LEU A 88 -7.76 6.96 -1.33
C LEU A 88 -7.72 7.34 0.16
N VAL A 89 -6.62 7.01 0.83
CA VAL A 89 -6.49 7.15 2.29
C VAL A 89 -5.35 8.11 2.62
N ALA A 90 -5.66 9.15 3.40
CA ALA A 90 -4.64 10.10 3.82
C ALA A 90 -3.63 9.45 4.78
N PRO A 91 -2.34 9.84 4.73
CA PRO A 91 -1.31 9.29 5.63
C PRO A 91 -1.70 9.36 7.10
N LYS A 92 -2.24 10.49 7.54
CA LYS A 92 -2.66 10.67 8.93
C LYS A 92 -3.73 9.65 9.39
N ASP A 93 -4.60 9.23 8.49
CA ASP A 93 -5.73 8.36 8.84
C ASP A 93 -5.26 6.91 9.04
N TRP A 94 -4.48 6.37 8.11
CA TRP A 94 -3.96 5.01 8.27
C TRP A 94 -2.90 4.93 9.37
N GLN A 95 -2.06 5.96 9.53
CA GLN A 95 -1.07 6.00 10.61
C GLN A 95 -1.74 6.00 11.98
N LYS A 96 -2.78 6.82 12.16
CA LYS A 96 -3.55 6.84 13.39
C LYS A 96 -4.20 5.49 13.68
N ALA A 97 -4.80 4.86 12.68
CA ALA A 97 -5.43 3.54 12.83
C ALA A 97 -4.42 2.44 13.21
N CYS A 98 -3.17 2.56 12.76
CA CYS A 98 -2.09 1.64 13.14
C CYS A 98 -1.46 1.96 14.51
N GLY A 99 -1.89 3.01 15.21
CA GLY A 99 -1.30 3.44 16.48
C GLY A 99 0.04 4.14 16.33
N ILE A 100 0.33 4.71 15.15
CA ILE A 100 1.56 5.45 14.89
C ILE A 100 1.43 6.88 15.40
N PRO A 101 2.34 7.37 16.27
CA PRO A 101 2.30 8.74 16.75
C PRO A 101 2.41 9.76 15.61
N ALA A 102 1.71 10.88 15.74
CA ALA A 102 1.80 11.98 14.77
C ALA A 102 3.25 12.44 14.59
N LYS A 103 3.61 12.83 13.37
CA LYS A 103 4.97 13.30 13.00
C LYS A 103 6.07 12.25 13.19
N SER A 104 5.73 10.97 13.21
CA SER A 104 6.72 9.90 13.19
C SER A 104 7.50 9.89 11.88
N HIS A 105 8.81 9.65 11.97
CA HIS A 105 9.65 9.45 10.79
C HIS A 105 9.62 7.98 10.33
N LYS A 106 10.21 7.71 9.18
CA LYS A 106 10.12 6.41 8.47
C LYS A 106 10.47 5.21 9.35
N LYS A 107 11.55 5.29 10.13
CA LYS A 107 11.95 4.19 11.04
C LYS A 107 10.97 3.99 12.20
N GLY A 108 10.38 5.06 12.70
CA GLY A 108 9.34 5.00 13.73
C GLY A 108 8.07 4.33 13.21
N ILE A 109 7.64 4.69 12.00
CA ILE A 109 6.51 4.05 11.31
C ILE A 109 6.78 2.55 11.14
N ALA A 110 7.95 2.20 10.59
CA ALA A 110 8.34 0.81 10.37
C ALA A 110 8.38 0.01 11.67
N SER A 111 8.84 0.60 12.76
CA SER A 111 8.88 -0.06 14.08
C SER A 111 7.48 -0.44 14.57
N VAL A 112 6.50 0.43 14.43
CA VAL A 112 5.11 0.14 14.82
C VAL A 112 4.51 -0.95 13.92
N ILE A 113 4.70 -0.84 12.62
CA ILE A 113 4.22 -1.84 11.65
C ILE A 113 4.88 -3.21 11.90
N GLN A 114 6.18 -3.25 12.21
CA GLN A 114 6.87 -4.49 12.53
C GLN A 114 6.33 -5.18 13.78
N LYS A 115 5.89 -4.42 14.78
CA LYS A 115 5.23 -4.95 15.97
C LYS A 115 3.88 -5.58 15.67
N LEU A 116 3.11 -4.97 14.75
CA LEU A 116 1.83 -5.51 14.29
C LEU A 116 2.01 -6.78 13.43
N TYR A 117 3.08 -6.82 12.66
CA TYR A 117 3.40 -7.93 11.74
C TYR A 117 4.86 -8.35 11.90
N PRO A 118 5.18 -9.13 12.96
CA PRO A 118 6.59 -9.46 13.30
C PRO A 118 7.36 -10.18 12.20
N THR A 119 6.67 -10.94 11.36
CA THR A 119 7.30 -11.72 10.27
C THR A 119 7.35 -10.98 8.92
N ALA A 120 6.83 -9.73 8.85
CA ALA A 120 6.86 -8.96 7.62
C ALA A 120 8.29 -8.50 7.28
N GLU A 121 8.67 -8.67 6.02
CA GLU A 121 10.00 -8.31 5.53
C GLU A 121 10.03 -6.83 5.10
N LEU A 122 10.26 -5.92 6.06
CA LEU A 122 10.30 -4.48 5.82
C LEU A 122 11.68 -3.97 5.40
N TYR A 123 12.72 -4.77 5.55
CA TYR A 123 14.10 -4.41 5.26
C TYR A 123 14.64 -5.23 4.08
N GLY A 124 15.46 -4.59 3.26
CA GLY A 124 16.11 -5.26 2.13
C GLY A 124 17.27 -6.16 2.56
N ASN A 125 17.82 -6.91 1.61
CA ASN A 125 18.91 -7.87 1.85
C ASN A 125 20.19 -7.23 2.42
N LYS A 126 20.39 -5.93 2.17
CA LYS A 126 21.52 -5.16 2.70
C LYS A 126 21.19 -4.41 4.00
N GLY A 127 20.05 -4.69 4.64
CA GLY A 127 19.62 -4.10 5.91
C GLY A 127 18.96 -2.72 5.80
N GLY A 128 18.78 -2.17 4.60
CA GLY A 128 18.09 -0.90 4.38
C GLY A 128 16.58 -1.01 4.51
N LEU A 129 15.94 -0.02 5.13
CA LEU A 129 14.49 0.04 5.25
C LEU A 129 13.86 0.23 3.86
N ARG A 130 12.86 -0.58 3.56
CA ARG A 130 11.97 -0.43 2.42
C ARG A 130 10.68 0.26 2.87
N ASP A 131 10.74 1.56 3.00
CA ASP A 131 9.64 2.38 3.56
C ASP A 131 8.34 2.25 2.76
N GLY A 132 8.40 2.04 1.45
CA GLY A 132 7.22 1.73 0.65
C GLY A 132 6.48 0.47 1.10
N ARG A 133 7.19 -0.53 1.62
CA ARG A 133 6.57 -1.74 2.20
C ARG A 133 5.88 -1.44 3.52
N SER A 134 6.48 -0.65 4.39
CA SER A 134 5.86 -0.23 5.65
C SER A 134 4.56 0.49 5.41
N ASP A 135 4.56 1.45 4.50
CA ASP A 135 3.38 2.25 4.17
C ASP A 135 2.28 1.40 3.53
N ALA A 136 2.65 0.55 2.57
CA ALA A 136 1.69 -0.37 1.93
C ALA A 136 1.06 -1.35 2.93
N LEU A 137 1.85 -1.89 3.87
CA LEU A 137 1.32 -2.78 4.91
C LEU A 137 0.42 -2.02 5.90
N GLY A 138 0.77 -0.79 6.26
CA GLY A 138 -0.07 0.07 7.10
C GLY A 138 -1.43 0.35 6.45
N LEU A 139 -1.44 0.65 5.15
CA LEU A 139 -2.66 0.83 4.37
C LEU A 139 -3.50 -0.45 4.29
N ALA A 140 -2.87 -1.60 4.05
CA ALA A 140 -3.57 -2.89 4.03
C ALA A 140 -4.17 -3.22 5.40
N HIS A 141 -3.45 -2.91 6.48
CA HIS A 141 -3.96 -3.06 7.85
C HIS A 141 -5.15 -2.14 8.11
N PHE A 142 -5.08 -0.88 7.69
CA PHE A 142 -6.19 0.07 7.79
C PHE A 142 -7.46 -0.46 7.12
N ILE A 143 -7.37 -0.92 5.89
CA ILE A 143 -8.51 -1.50 5.16
C ILE A 143 -9.02 -2.77 5.85
N ARG A 144 -8.12 -3.60 6.37
CA ARG A 144 -8.49 -4.78 7.15
C ARG A 144 -9.27 -4.42 8.41
N LEU A 145 -8.88 -3.39 9.14
CA LEU A 145 -9.61 -2.92 10.33
C LEU A 145 -11.00 -2.39 9.96
N LYS A 146 -11.11 -1.71 8.82
CA LYS A 146 -12.35 -1.08 8.38
C LYS A 146 -13.37 -2.08 7.85
N TYR A 147 -12.96 -3.09 7.11
CA TYR A 147 -13.82 -4.03 6.39
C TYR A 147 -13.68 -5.48 6.86
N GLY A 148 -12.71 -5.78 7.70
CA GLY A 148 -12.55 -7.11 8.28
C GLY A 148 -13.70 -7.43 9.24
N ARG A 149 -14.21 -8.65 9.12
CA ARG A 149 -15.27 -9.18 9.98
C ARG A 149 -14.71 -10.17 10.96
#